data_6a7937d3ecbf728a45675a15cdbd4d4e
#
_entry.id   6a7937d3ecbf728a45675a15cdbd4d4e
#
_cell.length_a   1.000
_cell.length_b   1.000
_cell.length_c   1.000
_cell.angle_alpha   90.00
_cell.angle_beta   90.00
_cell.angle_gamma   90.00
#
_symmetry.space_group_name_H-M   'P 1'
#
loop_
_entity.id
_entity.type
_entity.pdbx_description
1 polymer ?
#
loop_
_entity_poly.entity_id
_entity_poly.type
_entity_poly.pdbx_seq_one_letter_code
_entity_poly.pdbx_strand_id
1 'polypeptide(L)'
;MILFLMIVSNSAFGQITAIHFNAGWNDANGVEWFGKLSDVDKDKMDIGEGDCQKKYAIAIVPTIVIFSDGEEVKRFQADLSFKMLATKEEIQEYIDELIMSQF
;
A
#
# COMPACT_ATOMS: atom_id res chain seq x y z
N MET A 1 -26.82 7.54 13.12
CA MET A 1 -26.24 8.77 13.64
C MET A 1 -25.05 8.49 14.51
N ILE A 2 -25.29 7.78 15.55
CA ILE A 2 -24.26 7.50 16.53
C ILE A 2 -23.12 6.68 15.99
N LEU A 3 -23.42 5.72 15.14
CA LEU A 3 -22.39 4.93 14.47
C LEU A 3 -21.43 5.80 13.70
N PHE A 4 -21.99 6.80 13.08
CA PHE A 4 -21.21 7.68 12.27
C PHE A 4 -20.18 8.43 13.11
N LEU A 5 -20.59 8.85 14.29
CA LEU A 5 -19.68 9.52 15.20
C LEU A 5 -18.52 8.63 15.63
N MET A 6 -18.79 7.34 15.82
CA MET A 6 -17.74 6.42 16.19
C MET A 6 -16.73 6.25 15.09
N ILE A 7 -17.18 6.25 13.85
CA ILE A 7 -16.28 6.17 12.72
C ILE A 7 -15.37 7.37 12.68
N VAL A 8 -15.92 8.53 12.94
CA VAL A 8 -15.12 9.77 12.97
C VAL A 8 -14.05 9.68 14.04
N SER A 9 -14.41 9.18 15.21
CA SER A 9 -13.44 9.10 16.28
C SER A 9 -12.31 8.12 15.96
N ASN A 10 -12.61 7.06 15.22
CA ASN A 10 -11.57 6.13 14.79
C ASN A 10 -10.59 6.76 13.83
N SER A 11 -11.08 7.61 12.95
CA SER A 11 -10.21 8.21 11.96
C SER A 11 -9.31 9.30 12.54
N ALA A 12 -9.50 9.68 13.81
CA ALA A 12 -8.64 10.68 14.44
C ALA A 12 -7.16 10.32 14.43
N PHE A 13 -6.83 9.02 14.46
CA PHE A 13 -5.45 8.56 14.44
C PHE A 13 -5.01 8.06 13.08
N GLY A 14 -5.92 8.08 12.10
CA GLY A 14 -5.61 7.61 10.78
C GLY A 14 -5.35 6.10 10.75
N GLN A 15 -5.81 5.45 9.70
CA GLN A 15 -5.53 4.05 9.46
C GLN A 15 -4.66 3.96 8.23
N ILE A 16 -3.48 3.37 8.37
CA ILE A 16 -2.53 3.26 7.29
C ILE A 16 -2.56 1.84 6.75
N THR A 17 -2.72 1.71 5.45
CA THR A 17 -2.78 0.43 4.75
C THR A 17 -1.78 0.46 3.60
N ALA A 18 -1.04 -0.63 3.44
CA ALA A 18 -0.16 -0.82 2.29
C ALA A 18 -0.71 -1.98 1.48
N ILE A 19 -0.84 -1.79 0.17
CA ILE A 19 -1.28 -2.85 -0.71
C ILE A 19 -0.20 -3.13 -1.74
N HIS A 20 0.18 -4.39 -1.85
CA HIS A 20 1.17 -4.87 -2.82
C HIS A 20 0.42 -5.44 -4.02
N PHE A 21 0.57 -4.77 -5.16
CA PHE A 21 -0.04 -5.22 -6.41
C PHE A 21 1.00 -5.92 -7.27
N ASN A 22 0.68 -7.10 -7.75
CA ASN A 22 1.55 -7.82 -8.67
C ASN A 22 0.67 -8.62 -9.63
N ALA A 23 1.29 -9.33 -10.56
CA ALA A 23 0.62 -10.20 -11.50
C ALA A 23 1.21 -11.58 -11.39
N GLY A 24 0.41 -12.61 -11.67
CA GLY A 24 0.88 -13.98 -11.59
C GLY A 24 2.11 -14.23 -12.43
N TRP A 25 2.16 -13.66 -13.65
CA TRP A 25 3.31 -13.84 -14.54
C TRP A 25 4.58 -13.17 -14.01
N ASN A 26 4.48 -12.29 -13.02
CA ASN A 26 5.62 -11.59 -12.42
C ASN A 26 5.86 -12.02 -10.97
N ASP A 27 5.34 -13.16 -10.59
CA ASP A 27 5.39 -13.63 -9.21
C ASP A 27 6.82 -13.75 -8.67
N ALA A 28 7.75 -14.11 -9.52
CA ALA A 28 9.15 -14.26 -9.13
C ALA A 28 9.77 -12.92 -8.68
N ASN A 29 9.21 -11.81 -9.10
CA ASN A 29 9.67 -10.46 -8.74
C ASN A 29 8.79 -9.81 -7.67
N GLY A 30 7.99 -10.60 -6.98
CA GLY A 30 7.21 -10.09 -5.86
C GLY A 30 8.11 -9.53 -4.78
N VAL A 31 7.58 -8.61 -4.00
CA VAL A 31 8.34 -7.96 -2.93
C VAL A 31 8.34 -8.87 -1.70
N GLU A 32 9.42 -9.63 -1.54
CA GLU A 32 9.50 -10.66 -0.50
C GLU A 32 9.38 -10.10 0.91
N TRP A 33 9.95 -8.94 1.12
CA TRP A 33 9.97 -8.32 2.45
C TRP A 33 8.71 -7.52 2.77
N PHE A 34 7.73 -7.51 1.86
CA PHE A 34 6.51 -6.72 2.08
C PHE A 34 5.84 -7.09 3.40
N GLY A 35 5.78 -8.36 3.72
CA GLY A 35 5.16 -8.81 4.96
C GLY A 35 5.90 -8.37 6.21
N LYS A 36 7.14 -7.89 6.07
CA LYS A 36 7.95 -7.45 7.20
C LYS A 36 7.76 -5.97 7.54
N LEU A 37 6.98 -5.24 6.76
CA LEU A 37 6.64 -3.87 7.11
C LEU A 37 5.84 -3.87 8.40
N SER A 38 6.12 -2.93 9.28
CA SER A 38 5.46 -2.85 10.57
C SER A 38 4.61 -1.61 10.72
N ASP A 39 3.67 -1.67 11.65
CA ASP A 39 2.79 -0.54 12.00
C ASP A 39 1.89 -0.09 10.85
N VAL A 40 1.52 -1.03 10.00
CA VAL A 40 0.69 -0.76 8.84
C VAL A 40 -0.13 -2.02 8.55
N ASP A 41 -1.37 -1.85 8.15
CA ASP A 41 -2.18 -2.97 7.65
C ASP A 41 -1.70 -3.32 6.26
N LYS A 42 -1.62 -4.59 5.94
CA LYS A 42 -1.05 -5.04 4.67
C LYS A 42 -2.01 -5.95 3.93
N ASP A 43 -2.03 -5.80 2.61
CA ASP A 43 -2.82 -6.66 1.74
C ASP A 43 -2.07 -6.85 0.43
N LYS A 44 -2.43 -7.92 -0.28
CA LYS A 44 -1.84 -8.23 -1.59
C LYS A 44 -2.97 -8.43 -2.58
N MET A 45 -2.80 -7.90 -3.78
CA MET A 45 -3.78 -8.06 -4.83
C MET A 45 -3.11 -8.44 -6.14
N ASP A 46 -3.77 -9.32 -6.90
CA ASP A 46 -3.35 -9.67 -8.25
C ASP A 46 -4.12 -8.79 -9.22
N ILE A 47 -3.40 -8.05 -10.07
CA ILE A 47 -4.04 -7.13 -11.01
C ILE A 47 -4.85 -7.83 -12.09
N GLY A 48 -4.67 -9.14 -12.24
CA GLY A 48 -5.45 -9.93 -13.19
C GLY A 48 -6.85 -10.25 -12.68
N GLU A 49 -7.14 -9.95 -11.43
CA GLU A 49 -8.44 -10.27 -10.84
C GLU A 49 -9.39 -9.08 -10.90
N GLY A 50 -10.58 -9.32 -11.45
CA GLY A 50 -11.63 -8.30 -11.50
C GLY A 50 -11.17 -7.00 -12.11
N ASP A 51 -11.56 -5.89 -11.51
CA ASP A 51 -11.22 -4.53 -11.95
C ASP A 51 -10.02 -3.94 -11.24
N CYS A 52 -9.24 -4.77 -10.57
CA CYS A 52 -8.17 -4.30 -9.70
C CYS A 52 -7.22 -3.32 -10.39
N GLN A 53 -6.71 -3.69 -11.57
CA GLN A 53 -5.77 -2.85 -12.29
C GLN A 53 -6.36 -1.48 -12.62
N LYS A 54 -7.60 -1.46 -13.07
CA LYS A 54 -8.27 -0.23 -13.47
C LYS A 54 -8.64 0.60 -12.24
N LYS A 55 -9.19 -0.05 -11.23
CA LYS A 55 -9.65 0.62 -10.01
C LYS A 55 -8.52 1.38 -9.33
N TYR A 56 -7.34 0.78 -9.27
CA TYR A 56 -6.20 1.40 -8.60
C TYR A 56 -5.20 2.04 -9.57
N ALA A 57 -5.54 2.05 -10.86
CA ALA A 57 -4.70 2.64 -11.91
C ALA A 57 -3.26 2.12 -11.87
N ILE A 58 -3.12 0.80 -11.83
CA ILE A 58 -1.79 0.18 -11.75
C ILE A 58 -1.18 0.14 -13.14
N ALA A 59 -0.11 0.90 -13.34
CA ALA A 59 0.58 1.01 -14.61
C ALA A 59 1.68 -0.03 -14.79
N ILE A 60 2.30 -0.45 -13.70
CA ILE A 60 3.40 -1.41 -13.74
C ILE A 60 3.37 -2.24 -12.46
N VAL A 61 3.94 -3.44 -12.51
CA VAL A 61 4.00 -4.31 -11.34
C VAL A 61 5.45 -4.73 -11.07
N PRO A 62 5.82 -4.96 -9.81
CA PRO A 62 4.98 -4.73 -8.63
C PRO A 62 4.83 -3.24 -8.32
N THR A 63 3.75 -2.89 -7.68
CA THR A 63 3.51 -1.53 -7.16
C THR A 63 3.01 -1.67 -5.73
N ILE A 64 3.54 -0.87 -4.83
CA ILE A 64 3.06 -0.79 -3.46
C ILE A 64 2.44 0.58 -3.27
N VAL A 65 1.18 0.61 -2.85
CA VAL A 65 0.46 1.85 -2.64
C VAL A 65 0.14 1.98 -1.16
N ILE A 66 0.44 3.15 -0.60
CA ILE A 66 0.15 3.47 0.79
C ILE A 66 -1.10 4.33 0.84
N PHE A 67 -2.05 3.92 1.67
CA PHE A 67 -3.30 4.62 1.88
C PHE A 67 -3.36 5.13 3.32
N SER A 68 -3.94 6.30 3.49
CA SER A 68 -4.25 6.84 4.81
C SER A 68 -5.75 7.13 4.82
N ASP A 69 -6.47 6.45 5.67
CA ASP A 69 -7.94 6.56 5.76
C ASP A 69 -8.62 6.37 4.41
N GLY A 70 -8.12 5.43 3.64
CA GLY A 70 -8.71 5.09 2.36
C GLY A 70 -8.26 5.94 1.18
N GLU A 71 -7.43 6.93 1.41
CA GLU A 71 -6.91 7.78 0.34
C GLU A 71 -5.46 7.46 0.04
N GLU A 72 -5.14 7.34 -1.22
CA GLU A 72 -3.76 7.10 -1.64
C GLU A 72 -2.88 8.29 -1.29
N VAL A 73 -1.80 8.05 -0.57
CA VAL A 73 -0.86 9.11 -0.19
C VAL A 73 0.52 8.91 -0.81
N LYS A 74 0.87 7.70 -1.19
CA LYS A 74 2.17 7.43 -1.78
C LYS A 74 2.13 6.12 -2.56
N ARG A 75 2.90 6.08 -3.64
CA ARG A 75 2.98 4.90 -4.49
C ARG A 75 4.44 4.63 -4.81
N PHE A 76 4.87 3.39 -4.65
CA PHE A 76 6.21 2.94 -5.00
C PHE A 76 6.08 1.96 -6.16
N GLN A 77 6.68 2.29 -7.29
CA GLN A 77 6.52 1.51 -8.51
C GLN A 77 7.81 0.81 -8.91
N ALA A 78 7.64 -0.29 -9.63
CA ALA A 78 8.76 -1.03 -10.18
C ALA A 78 9.46 -0.27 -11.29
N ASP A 79 10.65 -0.73 -11.65
CA ASP A 79 11.34 -0.27 -12.82
C ASP A 79 10.81 -0.99 -14.07
N LEU A 80 11.39 -0.69 -15.23
CA LEU A 80 10.94 -1.29 -16.49
C LEU A 80 11.24 -2.79 -16.61
N SER A 81 12.03 -3.35 -15.71
CA SER A 81 12.26 -4.78 -15.66
C SER A 81 11.32 -5.48 -14.67
N PHE A 82 10.29 -4.76 -14.20
CA PHE A 82 9.27 -5.29 -13.30
C PHE A 82 9.83 -5.71 -11.94
N LYS A 83 10.80 -4.95 -11.45
CA LYS A 83 11.38 -5.17 -10.13
C LYS A 83 11.22 -3.92 -9.28
N MET A 84 10.85 -4.12 -8.02
CA MET A 84 10.66 -2.99 -7.12
C MET A 84 11.98 -2.24 -6.91
N LEU A 85 11.94 -0.92 -7.08
CA LEU A 85 13.10 -0.06 -6.86
C LEU A 85 13.28 0.31 -5.41
N ALA A 86 12.18 0.56 -4.71
CA ALA A 86 12.26 0.98 -3.32
C ALA A 86 12.72 -0.16 -2.41
N THR A 87 13.45 0.18 -1.37
CA THR A 87 13.87 -0.79 -0.36
C THR A 87 12.84 -0.85 0.76
N LYS A 88 12.93 -1.91 1.58
CA LYS A 88 12.09 -2.04 2.76
C LYS A 88 12.28 -0.81 3.66
N GLU A 89 13.50 -0.38 3.83
CA GLU A 89 13.83 0.75 4.68
C GLU A 89 13.19 2.04 4.19
N GLU A 90 13.20 2.26 2.89
CA GLU A 90 12.57 3.46 2.32
C GLU A 90 11.07 3.49 2.58
N ILE A 91 10.41 2.37 2.37
CA ILE A 91 8.96 2.31 2.56
C ILE A 91 8.61 2.37 4.03
N GLN A 92 9.37 1.67 4.88
CA GLN A 92 9.15 1.73 6.32
C GLN A 92 9.35 3.14 6.85
N GLU A 93 10.37 3.85 6.37
CA GLU A 93 10.61 5.22 6.78
C GLU A 93 9.44 6.12 6.40
N TYR A 94 8.89 5.94 5.21
CA TYR A 94 7.73 6.72 4.79
C TYR A 94 6.54 6.47 5.71
N ILE A 95 6.30 5.20 6.05
CA ILE A 95 5.20 4.83 6.94
C ILE A 95 5.41 5.46 8.32
N ASP A 96 6.63 5.37 8.84
CA ASP A 96 6.96 5.91 10.16
C ASP A 96 6.75 7.43 10.18
N GLU A 97 7.17 8.13 9.15
CA GLU A 97 6.98 9.56 9.05
C GLU A 97 5.49 9.93 8.95
N LEU A 98 4.73 9.12 8.22
CA LEU A 98 3.30 9.34 8.10
C LEU A 98 2.62 9.18 9.45
N ILE A 99 3.00 8.18 10.22
CA ILE A 99 2.48 7.97 11.57
C ILE A 99 2.83 9.17 12.46
N MET A 100 4.08 9.61 12.41
CA MET A 100 4.52 10.75 13.22
C MET A 100 3.75 12.02 12.88
N SER A 101 3.38 12.19 11.63
CA SER A 101 2.65 13.39 11.21
C SER A 101 1.22 13.45 11.75
N GLN A 102 0.73 12.35 12.33
CA GLN A 102 -0.63 12.25 12.84
C GLN A 102 -0.71 12.61 14.33
N PHE A 103 0.39 12.89 14.95
CA PHE A 103 0.40 13.24 16.38
C PHE A 103 0.51 14.73 16.65
#